data_7113ac1f81a9e8f9482a7d8bd4ffe9d0
#
_entry.id   7113ac1f81a9e8f9482a7d8bd4ffe9d0
#
_cell.length_a   1.000
_cell.length_b   1.000
_cell.length_c   1.000
_cell.angle_alpha   90.00
_cell.angle_beta   90.00
_cell.angle_gamma   90.00
#
_symmetry.space_group_name_H-M   'P 1'
#
loop_
_entity.id
_entity.type
_entity.pdbx_description
1 polymer ?
#
loop_
_entity_poly.entity_id
_entity_poly.type
_entity_poly.pdbx_seq_one_letter_code
_entity_poly.pdbx_strand_id
1 'polypeptide(L)'
;MKMSSIRMLLVSLGVISVMPACLAVDWDTLQPRMVIPDKSVLQETFSKSGPVKKTTWQNRQGTRWSVEDGVLRGRPSSEEYQASRTHHYGYEPRVSVPVTPPEFVAGFSFRFVGGEESDIVPFIEFGHHVCRVKFSNKGTFLIVDHETLKVAESDEFKYVPGKWYHALAELKGDEFVIQFVDGPVWYVKHECLAKANSSGGNGLGLAGPKDGMVELDNVSIWKIRSQVKRSWPKRRNLFDVMNPELTGKGKKK
;
A
#
# COMPACT_ATOMS: atom_id res chain seq x y z
N MET A 1 -28.39 29.10 65.70
CA MET A 1 -28.46 28.88 64.25
C MET A 1 -27.09 28.40 63.76
N LYS A 2 -26.98 27.11 63.41
CA LYS A 2 -25.77 26.53 62.84
C LYS A 2 -25.95 26.38 61.36
N MET A 3 -25.17 27.13 60.54
CA MET A 3 -25.11 26.97 59.09
C MET A 3 -24.23 25.76 58.72
N SER A 4 -24.84 24.80 58.09
CA SER A 4 -24.16 23.61 57.56
C SER A 4 -23.63 23.91 56.14
N SER A 5 -22.32 23.86 55.97
CA SER A 5 -21.67 24.04 54.67
C SER A 5 -21.68 22.74 53.89
N ILE A 6 -22.41 22.69 52.79
CA ILE A 6 -22.41 21.59 51.85
C ILE A 6 -21.16 21.74 50.93
N ARG A 7 -20.20 20.82 51.06
CA ARG A 7 -19.07 20.69 50.15
C ARG A 7 -19.50 19.89 48.91
N MET A 8 -19.55 20.55 47.78
CA MET A 8 -19.82 19.92 46.48
C MET A 8 -18.53 19.27 45.97
N LEU A 9 -18.56 17.94 45.88
CA LEU A 9 -17.45 17.14 45.34
C LEU A 9 -17.56 17.11 43.81
N LEU A 10 -16.71 17.84 43.12
CA LEU A 10 -16.58 17.76 41.65
C LEU A 10 -15.79 16.49 41.30
N VAL A 11 -16.48 15.47 40.79
CA VAL A 11 -15.85 14.30 40.19
C VAL A 11 -15.56 14.62 38.73
N SER A 12 -14.29 14.87 38.41
CA SER A 12 -13.84 14.98 37.03
C SER A 12 -13.80 13.58 36.41
N LEU A 13 -14.74 13.26 35.52
CA LEU A 13 -14.63 12.10 34.63
C LEU A 13 -13.50 12.37 33.62
N GLY A 14 -12.33 11.82 33.84
CA GLY A 14 -11.28 11.74 32.85
C GLY A 14 -11.73 10.80 31.73
N VAL A 15 -11.97 11.34 30.53
CA VAL A 15 -12.15 10.54 29.32
C VAL A 15 -10.81 9.94 28.99
N ILE A 16 -10.61 8.66 29.31
CA ILE A 16 -9.47 7.89 28.85
C ILE A 16 -9.72 7.64 27.36
N SER A 17 -9.09 8.42 26.52
CA SER A 17 -9.00 8.16 25.07
C SER A 17 -8.16 6.90 24.88
N VAL A 18 -8.82 5.75 24.75
CA VAL A 18 -8.17 4.51 24.32
C VAL A 18 -7.85 4.70 22.84
N MET A 19 -6.63 5.16 22.54
CA MET A 19 -6.10 5.05 21.18
C MET A 19 -6.07 3.56 20.82
N PRO A 20 -6.65 3.15 19.68
CA PRO A 20 -6.49 1.78 19.22
C PRO A 20 -4.99 1.54 19.02
N ALA A 21 -4.37 0.78 19.90
CA ALA A 21 -3.02 0.29 19.68
C ALA A 21 -3.02 -0.40 18.33
N CYS A 22 -2.25 0.10 17.39
CA CYS A 22 -1.90 -0.63 16.18
C CYS A 22 -1.31 -1.95 16.69
N LEU A 23 -2.06 -3.05 16.55
CA LEU A 23 -1.60 -4.38 16.97
C LEU A 23 -0.23 -4.56 16.33
N ALA A 24 0.79 -4.80 17.15
CA ALA A 24 2.14 -4.99 16.66
C ALA A 24 2.08 -6.13 15.64
N VAL A 25 2.34 -5.78 14.37
CA VAL A 25 2.35 -6.77 13.28
C VAL A 25 3.49 -7.71 13.58
N ASP A 26 3.19 -8.99 13.62
CA ASP A 26 4.22 -10.02 13.65
C ASP A 26 4.88 -10.09 12.25
N TRP A 27 5.83 -9.17 12.02
CA TRP A 27 6.63 -9.13 10.80
C TRP A 27 7.45 -10.41 10.60
N ASP A 28 7.62 -11.24 11.65
CA ASP A 28 8.31 -12.52 11.56
C ASP A 28 7.52 -13.52 10.69
N THR A 29 6.22 -13.30 10.51
CA THR A 29 5.40 -14.10 9.58
C THR A 29 5.64 -13.75 8.12
N LEU A 30 6.10 -12.52 7.80
CA LEU A 30 6.38 -12.04 6.46
C LEU A 30 7.89 -12.05 6.19
N GLN A 31 8.40 -13.16 5.69
CA GLN A 31 9.82 -13.28 5.34
C GLN A 31 10.00 -13.31 3.81
N PRO A 32 11.00 -12.59 3.27
CA PRO A 32 11.30 -12.68 1.84
C PRO A 32 11.45 -14.13 1.40
N ARG A 33 10.78 -14.53 0.34
CA ARG A 33 10.79 -15.91 -0.19
C ARG A 33 11.82 -16.08 -1.29
N MET A 34 11.94 -15.08 -2.16
CA MET A 34 12.75 -15.09 -3.36
C MET A 34 14.15 -14.50 -3.13
N VAL A 35 14.20 -13.29 -2.61
CA VAL A 35 15.44 -12.49 -2.58
C VAL A 35 16.08 -12.44 -1.19
N ILE A 36 17.30 -11.94 -1.14
CA ILE A 36 18.06 -11.69 0.09
C ILE A 36 18.16 -10.17 0.25
N PRO A 37 17.51 -9.58 1.26
CA PRO A 37 17.65 -8.16 1.56
C PRO A 37 19.12 -7.80 1.84
N ASP A 38 19.50 -6.57 1.48
CA ASP A 38 20.83 -6.02 1.72
C ASP A 38 20.69 -4.70 2.51
N LYS A 39 20.99 -3.56 1.92
CA LYS A 39 20.96 -2.27 2.60
C LYS A 39 19.55 -1.68 2.63
N SER A 40 19.13 -1.20 3.82
CA SER A 40 17.94 -0.39 3.94
C SER A 40 18.08 0.93 3.15
N VAL A 41 17.05 1.29 2.41
CA VAL A 41 16.94 2.53 1.64
C VAL A 41 15.96 3.49 2.30
N LEU A 42 14.91 2.95 2.89
CA LEU A 42 13.87 3.69 3.59
C LEU A 42 13.40 2.89 4.80
N GLN A 43 13.23 3.58 5.92
CA GLN A 43 12.53 3.08 7.11
C GLN A 43 11.76 4.23 7.70
N GLU A 44 10.43 4.11 7.71
CA GLU A 44 9.52 5.13 8.21
C GLU A 44 8.46 4.50 9.11
N THR A 45 8.34 5.06 10.30
CA THR A 45 7.33 4.72 11.31
C THR A 45 6.44 5.92 11.64
N PHE A 46 6.62 7.01 10.90
CA PHE A 46 5.83 8.25 10.98
C PHE A 46 5.68 8.83 12.39
N SER A 47 6.71 8.71 13.22
CA SER A 47 6.69 9.13 14.63
C SER A 47 6.61 10.65 14.86
N LYS A 48 6.89 11.45 13.81
CA LYS A 48 6.86 12.93 13.88
C LYS A 48 5.76 13.47 13.00
N SER A 49 4.73 14.06 13.61
CA SER A 49 3.65 14.73 12.89
C SER A 49 4.12 15.91 12.07
N GLY A 50 3.46 16.17 10.95
CA GLY A 50 3.73 17.30 10.07
C GLY A 50 3.70 16.97 8.59
N PRO A 51 4.16 17.91 7.73
CA PRO A 51 4.20 17.71 6.30
C PRO A 51 5.22 16.63 5.90
N VAL A 52 4.90 15.90 4.84
CA VAL A 52 5.79 14.86 4.32
C VAL A 52 6.99 15.43 3.59
N LYS A 53 8.11 14.74 3.66
CA LYS A 53 9.30 15.06 2.88
C LYS A 53 9.08 14.70 1.41
N LYS A 54 8.90 15.70 0.55
CA LYS A 54 8.60 15.55 -0.88
C LYS A 54 9.64 14.77 -1.68
N THR A 55 10.88 14.71 -1.22
CA THR A 55 11.93 13.90 -1.86
C THR A 55 11.76 12.40 -1.61
N THR A 56 11.02 12.01 -0.57
CA THR A 56 10.73 10.62 -0.20
C THR A 56 9.33 10.22 -0.61
N TRP A 57 8.37 11.16 -0.50
CA TRP A 57 6.95 10.92 -0.73
C TRP A 57 6.43 11.90 -1.77
N GLN A 58 6.10 11.41 -2.95
CA GLN A 58 5.52 12.22 -4.01
C GLN A 58 4.01 12.05 -4.06
N ASN A 59 3.31 13.07 -3.57
CA ASN A 59 1.87 13.16 -3.78
C ASN A 59 1.56 13.37 -5.27
N ARG A 60 0.53 12.70 -5.76
CA ARG A 60 0.08 12.79 -7.14
C ARG A 60 -1.26 13.51 -7.21
N GLN A 61 -1.54 14.14 -8.35
CA GLN A 61 -2.85 14.73 -8.68
C GLN A 61 -3.37 15.71 -7.61
N GLY A 62 -2.47 16.53 -7.02
CA GLY A 62 -2.85 17.51 -6.01
C GLY A 62 -3.34 16.96 -4.67
N THR A 63 -3.26 15.64 -4.46
CA THR A 63 -3.70 15.02 -3.21
C THR A 63 -2.85 15.45 -2.02
N ARG A 64 -3.46 15.47 -0.84
CA ARG A 64 -2.89 16.06 0.37
C ARG A 64 -2.41 14.97 1.32
N TRP A 65 -1.15 15.08 1.74
CA TRP A 65 -0.50 14.08 2.58
C TRP A 65 0.21 14.72 3.75
N SER A 66 0.02 14.16 4.93
CA SER A 66 0.65 14.60 6.19
C SER A 66 0.85 13.42 7.12
N VAL A 67 1.78 13.55 8.04
CA VAL A 67 1.94 12.60 9.15
C VAL A 67 1.06 13.07 10.30
N GLU A 68 0.12 12.23 10.71
CA GLU A 68 -0.86 12.48 11.76
C GLU A 68 -1.05 11.20 12.58
N ASP A 69 -1.06 11.32 13.90
CA ASP A 69 -1.32 10.22 14.83
C ASP A 69 -0.43 8.97 14.58
N GLY A 70 0.82 9.19 14.18
CA GLY A 70 1.78 8.12 13.93
C GLY A 70 1.61 7.39 12.59
N VAL A 71 0.81 7.92 11.67
CA VAL A 71 0.62 7.35 10.32
C VAL A 71 0.79 8.41 9.25
N LEU A 72 1.20 8.01 8.05
CA LEU A 72 1.14 8.85 6.86
C LEU A 72 -0.28 8.80 6.29
N ARG A 73 -1.00 9.92 6.35
CA ARG A 73 -2.40 10.01 5.92
C ARG A 73 -2.55 10.81 4.64
N GLY A 74 -3.20 10.18 3.66
CA GLY A 74 -3.54 10.78 2.36
C GLY A 74 -5.03 11.08 2.24
N ARG A 75 -5.33 12.28 1.70
CA ARG A 75 -6.68 12.78 1.45
C ARG A 75 -6.81 13.22 -0.01
N PRO A 76 -8.03 13.31 -0.56
CA PRO A 76 -8.28 13.92 -1.86
C PRO A 76 -7.65 15.30 -1.99
N SER A 77 -7.50 15.79 -3.21
CA SER A 77 -7.12 17.16 -3.50
C SER A 77 -8.15 18.17 -2.99
N SER A 78 -7.82 19.46 -2.99
CA SER A 78 -8.79 20.49 -2.62
C SER A 78 -9.84 20.68 -3.72
N GLU A 79 -10.99 21.26 -3.35
CA GLU A 79 -12.07 21.59 -4.29
C GLU A 79 -11.60 22.54 -5.40
N GLU A 80 -10.72 23.53 -5.06
CA GLU A 80 -10.15 24.44 -6.04
C GLU A 80 -9.26 23.70 -7.05
N TYR A 81 -8.45 22.71 -6.56
CA TYR A 81 -7.66 21.88 -7.48
C TYR A 81 -8.57 21.07 -8.39
N GLN A 82 -9.61 20.42 -7.85
CA GLN A 82 -10.57 19.61 -8.62
C GLN A 82 -11.28 20.44 -9.69
N ALA A 83 -11.76 21.63 -9.30
CA ALA A 83 -12.45 22.56 -10.21
C ALA A 83 -11.52 23.09 -11.34
N SER A 84 -10.22 23.14 -11.12
CA SER A 84 -9.25 23.60 -12.11
C SER A 84 -8.84 22.53 -13.14
N ARG A 85 -9.38 21.30 -13.05
CA ARG A 85 -8.94 20.15 -13.86
C ARG A 85 -10.02 19.67 -14.82
N THR A 86 -9.57 19.13 -15.95
CA THR A 86 -10.41 18.38 -16.92
C THR A 86 -10.23 16.86 -16.79
N HIS A 87 -9.15 16.42 -16.11
CA HIS A 87 -8.82 15.02 -15.80
C HIS A 87 -7.86 14.99 -14.61
N HIS A 88 -7.68 13.83 -13.98
CA HIS A 88 -6.83 13.68 -12.80
C HIS A 88 -7.23 14.63 -11.65
N TYR A 89 -8.50 14.65 -11.32
CA TYR A 89 -9.10 15.54 -10.33
C TYR A 89 -8.52 15.38 -8.92
N GLY A 90 -7.89 14.24 -8.63
CA GLY A 90 -7.35 13.94 -7.30
C GLY A 90 -8.42 13.57 -6.28
N TYR A 91 -9.51 12.99 -6.71
CA TYR A 91 -10.52 12.41 -5.82
C TYR A 91 -9.94 11.22 -5.04
N GLU A 92 -9.02 10.48 -5.64
CA GLU A 92 -8.34 9.37 -4.99
C GLU A 92 -7.01 9.83 -4.40
N PRO A 93 -6.76 9.67 -3.10
CA PRO A 93 -5.44 9.94 -2.53
C PRO A 93 -4.37 9.08 -3.18
N ARG A 94 -3.35 9.71 -3.79
CA ARG A 94 -2.27 9.00 -4.50
C ARG A 94 -0.90 9.45 -4.03
N VAL A 95 -0.04 8.49 -3.74
CA VAL A 95 1.36 8.72 -3.38
C VAL A 95 2.27 7.72 -4.06
N SER A 96 3.51 8.10 -4.31
CA SER A 96 4.58 7.20 -4.77
C SER A 96 5.88 7.47 -4.01
N VAL A 97 6.72 6.44 -3.93
CA VAL A 97 8.03 6.47 -3.27
C VAL A 97 9.14 6.44 -4.33
N PRO A 98 9.66 7.59 -4.77
CA PRO A 98 10.66 7.67 -5.86
C PRO A 98 12.02 7.09 -5.48
N VAL A 99 12.31 6.95 -4.20
CA VAL A 99 13.58 6.37 -3.70
C VAL A 99 13.64 4.84 -3.82
N THR A 100 12.59 4.20 -4.30
CA THR A 100 12.57 2.74 -4.48
C THR A 100 13.63 2.32 -5.52
N PRO A 101 14.55 1.40 -5.17
CA PRO A 101 15.53 0.88 -6.14
C PRO A 101 14.85 0.03 -7.23
N PRO A 102 15.56 -0.26 -8.34
CA PRO A 102 15.03 -1.08 -9.44
C PRO A 102 14.59 -2.49 -9.01
N GLU A 103 15.37 -3.10 -8.13
CA GLU A 103 15.07 -4.39 -7.52
C GLU A 103 15.07 -4.21 -6.01
N PHE A 104 14.05 -4.71 -5.32
CA PHE A 104 13.84 -4.39 -3.92
C PHE A 104 13.03 -5.43 -3.15
N VAL A 105 13.08 -5.31 -1.84
CA VAL A 105 12.05 -5.78 -0.91
C VAL A 105 11.38 -4.56 -0.30
N ALA A 106 10.07 -4.57 -0.24
CA ALA A 106 9.28 -3.53 0.45
C ALA A 106 8.30 -4.17 1.41
N GLY A 107 8.42 -3.85 2.70
CA GLY A 107 7.45 -4.16 3.74
C GLY A 107 6.68 -2.90 4.10
N PHE A 108 5.35 -2.99 4.25
CA PHE A 108 4.52 -1.83 4.59
C PHE A 108 3.15 -2.25 5.12
N SER A 109 2.61 -1.38 5.96
CA SER A 109 1.23 -1.47 6.46
C SER A 109 0.40 -0.38 5.83
N PHE A 110 -0.84 -0.69 5.45
CA PHE A 110 -1.76 0.30 4.89
C PHE A 110 -3.21 -0.03 5.23
N ARG A 111 -4.05 1.01 5.22
CA ARG A 111 -5.51 0.85 5.25
C ARG A 111 -6.18 1.90 4.38
N PHE A 112 -7.34 1.55 3.89
CA PHE A 112 -8.24 2.44 3.17
C PHE A 112 -9.39 2.82 4.10
N VAL A 113 -9.74 4.12 4.15
CA VAL A 113 -10.73 4.62 5.10
C VAL A 113 -11.81 5.41 4.36
N GLY A 114 -13.04 4.93 4.45
CA GLY A 114 -14.19 5.54 3.77
C GLY A 114 -14.06 5.53 2.25
N GLY A 115 -14.83 6.39 1.59
CA GLY A 115 -14.81 6.56 0.14
C GLY A 115 -15.46 5.44 -0.65
N GLU A 116 -15.37 5.55 -1.97
CA GLU A 116 -15.96 4.63 -2.92
C GLU A 116 -14.88 3.84 -3.67
N GLU A 117 -15.08 2.54 -3.81
CA GLU A 117 -14.27 1.72 -4.72
C GLU A 117 -14.76 1.86 -6.15
N SER A 118 -13.86 1.69 -7.10
CA SER A 118 -14.17 1.65 -8.53
C SER A 118 -13.32 0.60 -9.25
N ASP A 119 -13.51 0.43 -10.55
CA ASP A 119 -12.68 -0.47 -11.35
C ASP A 119 -11.19 -0.09 -11.35
N ILE A 120 -10.84 1.12 -10.90
CA ILE A 120 -9.47 1.61 -10.88
C ILE A 120 -8.87 1.56 -9.48
N VAL A 121 -9.61 1.91 -8.42
CA VAL A 121 -9.13 2.13 -7.05
C VAL A 121 -10.00 1.40 -6.03
N PRO A 122 -9.45 1.06 -4.84
CA PRO A 122 -8.10 1.31 -4.37
C PRO A 122 -7.08 0.28 -4.88
N PHE A 123 -5.79 0.64 -4.88
CA PHE A 123 -4.71 -0.27 -5.25
C PHE A 123 -3.36 0.06 -4.59
N ILE A 124 -2.47 -0.92 -4.58
CA ILE A 124 -1.02 -0.73 -4.44
C ILE A 124 -0.35 -1.05 -5.77
N GLU A 125 0.73 -0.32 -6.13
CA GLU A 125 1.43 -0.55 -7.40
C GLU A 125 2.94 -0.61 -7.22
N PHE A 126 3.56 -1.34 -8.13
CA PHE A 126 5.00 -1.53 -8.24
C PHE A 126 5.41 -1.23 -9.69
N GLY A 127 5.91 0.01 -9.89
CA GLY A 127 6.08 0.58 -11.23
C GLY A 127 4.74 1.07 -11.82
N HIS A 128 4.78 2.28 -12.38
CA HIS A 128 3.59 2.96 -12.87
C HIS A 128 2.87 2.15 -13.96
N HIS A 129 1.69 1.63 -13.66
CA HIS A 129 0.89 0.71 -14.49
C HIS A 129 1.53 -0.65 -14.80
N VAL A 130 2.67 -1.00 -14.19
CA VAL A 130 3.37 -2.26 -14.50
C VAL A 130 2.79 -3.43 -13.74
N CYS A 131 2.66 -3.30 -12.43
CA CYS A 131 2.15 -4.35 -11.55
C CYS A 131 1.29 -3.70 -10.45
N ARG A 132 0.05 -4.13 -10.32
CA ARG A 132 -0.90 -3.62 -9.32
C ARG A 132 -1.60 -4.74 -8.58
N VAL A 133 -1.81 -4.54 -7.29
CA VAL A 133 -2.79 -5.28 -6.52
C VAL A 133 -3.98 -4.37 -6.31
N LYS A 134 -5.11 -4.75 -6.86
CA LYS A 134 -6.38 -4.03 -6.77
C LYS A 134 -7.27 -4.67 -5.73
N PHE A 135 -7.94 -3.83 -4.95
CA PHE A 135 -8.83 -4.23 -3.87
C PHE A 135 -10.27 -3.88 -4.23
N SER A 136 -11.19 -4.82 -4.04
CA SER A 136 -12.61 -4.60 -4.18
C SER A 136 -13.40 -5.37 -3.11
N ASN A 137 -14.67 -5.02 -2.94
CA ASN A 137 -15.57 -5.75 -2.04
C ASN A 137 -15.90 -7.18 -2.53
N LYS A 138 -15.58 -7.48 -3.78
CA LYS A 138 -15.75 -8.82 -4.38
C LYS A 138 -14.52 -9.68 -4.22
N GLY A 139 -13.34 -9.06 -4.04
CA GLY A 139 -12.06 -9.75 -3.92
C GLY A 139 -10.90 -8.84 -4.26
N THR A 140 -9.70 -9.38 -4.14
CA THR A 140 -8.45 -8.71 -4.47
C THR A 140 -7.76 -9.47 -5.58
N PHE A 141 -7.14 -8.77 -6.51
CA PHE A 141 -6.46 -9.39 -7.64
C PHE A 141 -5.15 -8.69 -8.03
N LEU A 142 -4.22 -9.49 -8.53
CA LEU A 142 -2.96 -9.05 -9.08
C LEU A 142 -3.08 -8.90 -10.60
N ILE A 143 -2.71 -7.74 -11.11
CA ILE A 143 -2.75 -7.40 -12.53
C ILE A 143 -1.42 -6.81 -12.98
N VAL A 144 -0.96 -7.19 -14.16
CA VAL A 144 0.31 -6.74 -14.76
C VAL A 144 0.13 -6.22 -16.17
N ASP A 145 1.22 -5.77 -16.78
CA ASP A 145 1.32 -5.32 -18.17
C ASP A 145 0.28 -4.26 -18.53
N HIS A 146 0.43 -3.07 -17.93
CA HIS A 146 -0.49 -1.95 -18.14
C HIS A 146 -1.96 -2.29 -17.88
N GLU A 147 -2.20 -3.15 -16.88
CA GLU A 147 -3.53 -3.61 -16.49
C GLU A 147 -4.26 -4.45 -17.56
N THR A 148 -3.49 -5.16 -18.39
CA THR A 148 -4.06 -6.03 -19.44
C THR A 148 -4.18 -7.48 -19.03
N LEU A 149 -3.34 -7.94 -18.09
CA LEU A 149 -3.29 -9.35 -17.67
C LEU A 149 -3.58 -9.48 -16.16
N LYS A 150 -4.70 -10.11 -15.80
CA LYS A 150 -4.97 -10.56 -14.42
C LYS A 150 -4.28 -11.89 -14.23
N VAL A 151 -3.39 -11.98 -13.24
CA VAL A 151 -2.53 -13.15 -13.01
C VAL A 151 -2.84 -13.91 -11.73
N ALA A 152 -3.52 -13.29 -10.79
CA ALA A 152 -3.96 -13.91 -9.54
C ALA A 152 -5.18 -13.19 -8.97
N GLU A 153 -6.01 -13.92 -8.21
CA GLU A 153 -7.14 -13.34 -7.49
C GLU A 153 -7.48 -14.12 -6.23
N SER A 154 -8.19 -13.47 -5.32
CA SER A 154 -8.75 -14.08 -4.12
C SER A 154 -10.07 -13.41 -3.76
N ASP A 155 -11.16 -14.16 -3.76
CA ASP A 155 -12.48 -13.69 -3.35
C ASP A 155 -12.62 -13.58 -1.82
N GLU A 156 -11.76 -14.27 -1.08
CA GLU A 156 -11.74 -14.25 0.39
C GLU A 156 -10.99 -13.04 0.92
N PHE A 157 -9.92 -12.61 0.24
CA PHE A 157 -9.11 -11.46 0.63
C PHE A 157 -9.67 -10.18 -0.01
N LYS A 158 -10.57 -9.51 0.72
CA LYS A 158 -11.40 -8.41 0.20
C LYS A 158 -10.99 -7.05 0.74
N TYR A 159 -11.40 -6.00 0.03
CA TYR A 159 -11.45 -4.65 0.55
C TYR A 159 -12.41 -4.56 1.74
N VAL A 160 -11.87 -4.11 2.87
CA VAL A 160 -12.64 -3.84 4.10
C VAL A 160 -12.23 -2.45 4.58
N PRO A 161 -13.12 -1.44 4.54
CA PRO A 161 -12.82 -0.10 5.02
C PRO A 161 -12.31 -0.12 6.47
N GLY A 162 -11.21 0.59 6.73
CA GLY A 162 -10.61 0.70 8.06
C GLY A 162 -9.77 -0.50 8.50
N LYS A 163 -9.77 -1.62 7.77
CA LYS A 163 -8.89 -2.76 8.06
C LYS A 163 -7.46 -2.44 7.69
N TRP A 164 -6.52 -2.72 8.59
CA TRP A 164 -5.10 -2.73 8.29
C TRP A 164 -4.71 -3.97 7.50
N TYR A 165 -3.94 -3.75 6.44
CA TYR A 165 -3.27 -4.77 5.64
C TYR A 165 -1.78 -4.63 5.82
N HIS A 166 -1.06 -5.75 5.87
CA HIS A 166 0.39 -5.79 6.01
C HIS A 166 0.93 -6.63 4.88
N ALA A 167 1.86 -6.07 4.12
CA ALA A 167 2.38 -6.69 2.91
C ALA A 167 3.90 -6.70 2.88
N LEU A 168 4.45 -7.73 2.26
CA LEU A 168 5.85 -7.81 1.86
C LEU A 168 5.93 -8.11 0.37
N ALA A 169 6.50 -7.20 -0.40
CA ALA A 169 6.70 -7.33 -1.83
C ALA A 169 8.18 -7.50 -2.18
N GLU A 170 8.47 -8.36 -3.13
CA GLU A 170 9.81 -8.66 -3.64
C GLU A 170 9.79 -8.51 -5.17
N LEU A 171 10.67 -7.68 -5.73
CA LEU A 171 10.85 -7.51 -7.17
C LEU A 171 12.30 -7.77 -7.55
N LYS A 172 12.52 -8.69 -8.48
CA LYS A 172 13.82 -8.97 -9.06
C LYS A 172 13.73 -9.40 -10.52
N GLY A 173 14.32 -8.61 -11.40
CA GLY A 173 14.23 -8.84 -12.84
C GLY A 173 12.78 -8.89 -13.31
N ASP A 174 12.39 -10.00 -13.93
CA ASP A 174 11.06 -10.28 -14.42
C ASP A 174 10.16 -11.06 -13.43
N GLU A 175 10.60 -11.21 -12.17
CA GLU A 175 9.91 -11.97 -11.13
C GLU A 175 9.41 -11.04 -10.00
N PHE A 176 8.18 -11.28 -9.55
CA PHE A 176 7.56 -10.55 -8.45
C PHE A 176 6.84 -11.51 -7.51
N VAL A 177 7.03 -11.32 -6.21
CA VAL A 177 6.30 -12.01 -5.15
C VAL A 177 5.67 -10.97 -4.24
N ILE A 178 4.43 -11.17 -3.85
CA ILE A 178 3.78 -10.40 -2.79
C ILE A 178 3.10 -11.34 -1.80
N GLN A 179 3.24 -11.01 -0.52
CA GLN A 179 2.67 -11.75 0.61
C GLN A 179 1.85 -10.79 1.46
N PHE A 180 0.73 -11.24 1.95
CA PHE A 180 -0.08 -10.52 2.92
C PHE A 180 -0.19 -11.32 4.23
N VAL A 181 -0.19 -10.64 5.37
CA VAL A 181 -0.56 -11.27 6.65
C VAL A 181 -2.03 -11.69 6.54
N ASP A 182 -2.34 -12.91 6.95
CA ASP A 182 -3.68 -13.51 6.85
C ASP A 182 -4.32 -13.37 5.46
N GLY A 183 -3.48 -13.46 4.44
CA GLY A 183 -3.89 -13.28 3.06
C GLY A 183 -3.07 -14.11 2.08
N PRO A 184 -3.27 -13.87 0.77
CA PRO A 184 -2.62 -14.66 -0.26
C PRO A 184 -1.12 -14.39 -0.34
N VAL A 185 -0.43 -15.38 -0.92
CA VAL A 185 0.92 -15.24 -1.43
C VAL A 185 0.88 -15.44 -2.93
N TRP A 186 1.20 -14.41 -3.67
CA TRP A 186 1.19 -14.45 -5.14
C TRP A 186 2.57 -14.32 -5.72
N TYR A 187 2.78 -15.03 -6.81
CA TYR A 187 3.98 -14.99 -7.63
C TYR A 187 3.60 -14.74 -9.07
N VAL A 188 4.35 -13.90 -9.75
CA VAL A 188 4.23 -13.68 -11.19
C VAL A 188 5.62 -13.54 -11.81
N LYS A 189 5.76 -14.11 -13.01
CA LYS A 189 6.91 -13.87 -13.87
C LYS A 189 6.41 -13.30 -15.20
N HIS A 190 6.83 -12.08 -15.53
CA HIS A 190 6.43 -11.40 -16.75
C HIS A 190 7.47 -10.35 -17.16
N GLU A 191 7.78 -10.23 -18.45
CA GLU A 191 8.81 -9.33 -18.95
C GLU A 191 8.59 -7.85 -18.61
N CYS A 192 7.33 -7.41 -18.45
CA CYS A 192 7.00 -6.03 -18.09
C CYS A 192 7.59 -5.62 -16.72
N LEU A 193 7.79 -6.58 -15.81
CA LEU A 193 8.32 -6.34 -14.47
C LEU A 193 9.77 -5.83 -14.52
N ALA A 194 10.56 -6.33 -15.46
CA ALA A 194 11.93 -5.84 -15.69
C ALA A 194 11.97 -4.36 -16.11
N LYS A 195 10.86 -3.82 -16.60
CA LYS A 195 10.70 -2.43 -17.02
C LYS A 195 10.09 -1.53 -15.93
N ALA A 196 9.75 -2.09 -14.76
CA ALA A 196 9.01 -1.40 -13.70
C ALA A 196 9.61 -0.05 -13.30
N ASN A 197 10.93 0.06 -13.35
CA ASN A 197 11.66 1.29 -13.00
C ASN A 197 12.01 2.21 -14.19
N SER A 198 11.83 1.75 -15.42
CA SER A 198 12.03 2.61 -16.59
C SER A 198 10.82 3.51 -16.88
N SER A 199 9.66 3.21 -16.29
CA SER A 199 8.37 3.87 -16.53
C SER A 199 8.08 5.08 -15.64
N GLY A 200 9.12 5.83 -15.21
CA GLY A 200 8.90 7.09 -14.50
C GLY A 200 9.18 7.07 -12.99
N GLY A 201 9.98 6.15 -12.51
CA GLY A 201 10.55 6.19 -11.15
C GLY A 201 9.62 5.77 -10.02
N ASN A 202 8.51 5.12 -10.32
CA ASN A 202 7.54 4.72 -9.31
C ASN A 202 7.72 3.24 -8.93
N GLY A 203 8.60 2.95 -7.97
CA GLY A 203 8.68 1.59 -7.42
C GLY A 203 7.42 1.21 -6.66
N LEU A 204 7.24 1.79 -5.48
CA LEU A 204 6.06 1.59 -4.63
C LEU A 204 5.12 2.79 -4.76
N GLY A 205 3.85 2.53 -5.05
CA GLY A 205 2.80 3.54 -5.08
C GLY A 205 1.50 3.02 -4.46
N LEU A 206 0.64 3.93 -4.03
CA LEU A 206 -0.69 3.63 -3.50
C LEU A 206 -1.71 4.61 -4.05
N ALA A 207 -2.93 4.12 -4.26
CA ALA A 207 -4.11 4.92 -4.49
C ALA A 207 -5.23 4.46 -3.57
N GLY A 208 -5.83 5.38 -2.85
CA GLY A 208 -6.99 5.13 -2.00
C GLY A 208 -8.30 5.08 -2.79
N PRO A 209 -9.41 4.80 -2.11
CA PRO A 209 -10.74 4.87 -2.71
C PRO A 209 -11.08 6.31 -3.09
N LYS A 210 -12.00 6.48 -4.03
CA LYS A 210 -12.50 7.78 -4.44
C LYS A 210 -13.19 8.47 -3.26
N ASP A 211 -12.86 9.74 -3.02
CA ASP A 211 -13.38 10.57 -1.92
C ASP A 211 -13.13 9.99 -0.51
N GLY A 212 -12.22 9.02 -0.40
CA GLY A 212 -11.79 8.42 0.85
C GLY A 212 -10.39 8.84 1.28
N MET A 213 -9.82 8.06 2.19
CA MET A 213 -8.46 8.25 2.71
C MET A 213 -7.63 6.98 2.58
N VAL A 214 -6.32 7.18 2.57
CA VAL A 214 -5.33 6.12 2.69
C VAL A 214 -4.43 6.43 3.88
N GLU A 215 -4.11 5.42 4.64
CA GLU A 215 -3.10 5.52 5.70
C GLU A 215 -2.00 4.48 5.47
N LEU A 216 -0.77 4.90 5.72
CA LEU A 216 0.42 4.04 5.67
C LEU A 216 1.17 4.10 6.97
N ASP A 217 1.78 2.97 7.34
CA ASP A 217 2.67 2.83 8.47
C ASP A 217 3.73 1.75 8.21
N ASN A 218 4.78 1.76 9.01
CA ASN A 218 5.84 0.73 9.01
C ASN A 218 6.43 0.47 7.62
N VAL A 219 6.71 1.53 6.84
CA VAL A 219 7.27 1.38 5.50
C VAL A 219 8.76 1.16 5.56
N SER A 220 9.21 0.04 5.02
CA SER A 220 10.61 -0.32 4.95
C SER A 220 10.94 -0.81 3.55
N ILE A 221 12.01 -0.26 2.94
CA ILE A 221 12.47 -0.64 1.60
C ILE A 221 13.97 -0.98 1.68
N TRP A 222 14.35 -2.11 1.10
CA TRP A 222 15.73 -2.58 1.04
C TRP A 222 16.16 -2.82 -0.41
N LYS A 223 17.42 -2.52 -0.69
CA LYS A 223 18.12 -3.11 -1.83
C LYS A 223 18.26 -4.61 -1.59
N ILE A 224 18.48 -5.35 -2.66
CA ILE A 224 18.66 -6.80 -2.60
C ILE A 224 20.04 -7.21 -3.09
N ARG A 225 20.48 -8.38 -2.70
CA ARG A 225 21.68 -9.00 -3.26
C ARG A 225 21.43 -9.51 -4.67
N SER A 226 22.48 -9.66 -5.46
CA SER A 226 22.41 -10.18 -6.83
C SER A 226 21.85 -11.61 -6.90
N GLN A 227 22.15 -12.44 -5.88
CA GLN A 227 21.68 -13.82 -5.81
C GLN A 227 20.27 -13.90 -5.20
N VAL A 228 19.46 -14.81 -5.70
CA VAL A 228 18.23 -15.25 -5.04
C VAL A 228 18.54 -16.25 -3.92
N LYS A 229 17.59 -16.49 -3.02
CA LYS A 229 17.71 -17.54 -2.00
C LYS A 229 17.87 -18.91 -2.66
N ARG A 230 18.76 -19.75 -2.13
CA ARG A 230 18.99 -21.13 -2.64
C ARG A 230 17.73 -21.97 -2.73
N SER A 231 16.77 -21.71 -1.87
CA SER A 231 15.47 -22.41 -1.86
C SER A 231 14.52 -21.90 -2.95
N TRP A 232 14.77 -20.75 -3.56
CA TRP A 232 13.82 -20.11 -4.47
C TRP A 232 13.48 -20.96 -5.70
N PRO A 233 14.42 -21.55 -6.45
CA PRO A 233 14.07 -22.36 -7.64
C PRO A 233 13.10 -23.51 -7.32
N LYS A 234 13.23 -24.13 -6.14
CA LYS A 234 12.32 -25.18 -5.68
C LYS A 234 10.97 -24.60 -5.25
N ARG A 235 10.96 -23.50 -4.49
CA ARG A 235 9.75 -22.85 -4.00
C ARG A 235 8.92 -22.26 -5.14
N ARG A 236 9.55 -21.66 -6.13
CA ARG A 236 8.88 -21.11 -7.31
C ARG A 236 7.98 -22.12 -8.00
N ASN A 237 8.41 -23.38 -8.07
CA ASN A 237 7.64 -24.45 -8.71
C ASN A 237 6.42 -24.90 -7.87
N LEU A 238 6.28 -24.45 -6.62
CA LEU A 238 5.11 -24.71 -5.78
C LEU A 238 3.99 -23.68 -5.98
N PHE A 239 4.28 -22.56 -6.64
CA PHE A 239 3.23 -21.64 -7.05
C PHE A 239 2.54 -22.20 -8.27
N ASP A 240 1.22 -22.26 -8.23
CA ASP A 240 0.44 -22.61 -9.38
C ASP A 240 0.78 -21.65 -10.52
N VAL A 241 1.07 -22.24 -11.70
CA VAL A 241 1.23 -21.44 -12.91
C VAL A 241 -0.16 -20.96 -13.29
N MET A 242 -0.56 -19.82 -12.75
CA MET A 242 -1.81 -19.19 -13.14
C MET A 242 -1.68 -18.75 -14.59
N ASN A 243 -2.56 -19.25 -15.44
CA ASN A 243 -2.68 -18.74 -16.80
C ASN A 243 -3.25 -17.32 -16.70
N PRO A 244 -2.51 -16.30 -17.13
CA PRO A 244 -2.99 -14.93 -17.04
C PRO A 244 -4.25 -14.76 -17.89
N GLU A 245 -5.31 -14.22 -17.29
CA GLU A 245 -6.51 -13.88 -18.01
C GLU A 245 -6.41 -12.48 -18.61
N LEU A 246 -6.70 -12.37 -19.90
CA LEU A 246 -6.79 -11.07 -20.56
C LEU A 246 -7.95 -10.26 -19.97
N THR A 247 -7.65 -9.12 -19.41
CA THR A 247 -8.68 -8.15 -18.97
C THR A 247 -9.36 -7.53 -20.20
N GLY A 248 -10.58 -7.02 -20.03
CA GLY A 248 -11.33 -6.41 -21.14
C GLY A 248 -10.58 -5.27 -21.86
N LYS A 249 -9.57 -4.67 -21.24
CA LYS A 249 -8.69 -3.65 -21.85
C LYS A 249 -7.73 -4.24 -22.90
N GLY A 250 -7.32 -5.51 -22.77
CA GLY A 250 -6.44 -6.20 -23.71
C GLY A 250 -7.12 -6.68 -25.00
N LYS A 251 -8.44 -6.55 -25.13
CA LYS A 251 -9.21 -6.96 -26.29
C LYS A 251 -9.33 -5.91 -27.39
N LYS A 252 -8.47 -4.88 -27.43
CA LYS A 252 -8.38 -4.03 -28.61
C LYS A 252 -7.61 -4.78 -29.69
N LYS A 253 -8.36 -5.33 -30.65
CA LYS A 253 -7.84 -5.76 -31.94
C LYS A 253 -7.30 -4.58 -32.74
#